data_9283e37261c8b06d64176d5a7bc7ab60
#
_entry.id   9283e37261c8b06d64176d5a7bc7ab60
#
_cell.length_a   1.000
_cell.length_b   1.000
_cell.length_c   1.000
_cell.angle_alpha   90.00
_cell.angle_beta   90.00
_cell.angle_gamma   90.00
#
_symmetry.space_group_name_H-M   'P 1'
#
loop_
_entity.id
_entity.type
_entity.pdbx_description
1 polymer ?
#
loop_
_entity_poly.entity_id
_entity_poly.type
_entity_poly.pdbx_seq_one_letter_code
_entity_poly.pdbx_strand_id
1 'polypeptide(L)'
;MHLLSRHIARVSTLTVALVAVTACGGESSTPPSVGGTGSGGTGSAPPPPPPPPPFVGYTVSGTISGLVGQGLVLKLYGLNYVRPQSLDQLPISSNGHYDFTTTIGTNGPNASVAGSFYPATFDYGVEIALQPHSPTQRCVVSDSYRNFAITANVTDVGVVCGEFSYSTNTADNAISGFSVDAYTGALVSVGPPVAAGRSPYALVSSGDKQHLYVANTDSNDVSAFAVDRSSGELTTVPGSPFAAGTRPRALALFRSTLFVANAGSDNLSVYRVDQKSGVPTPWSPASYATGTGPSVMAIEPGNATFGGFTPILYIANAGSNDISAFWLLGAHGPEQALESVVGSAFRSGSSVTSLAFGAAAGGRVLYAANANGVDATISGFSIDPNTAALTSLPGFPFALPSCNYIATDQTSTYLYATAGTNVLGYSIDRQTGALIPLPGFPVAVGANADSIGIDPTNQFLYVRNGSAGTVIGFELNAATGELTPMPGSPFAVGKSADFFATF
;
A
#
# COMPACT_ATOMS: atom_id res chain seq x y z
N MET A 1 8.14 -47.17 19.35
CA MET A 1 9.53 -47.11 19.90
C MET A 1 10.09 -45.79 19.45
N HIS A 2 9.91 -44.85 20.31
CA HIS A 2 10.80 -43.83 20.88
C HIS A 2 11.85 -43.24 19.95
N LEU A 3 11.78 -41.93 19.66
CA LEU A 3 12.69 -40.96 20.27
C LEU A 3 12.24 -39.51 19.99
N LEU A 4 11.90 -38.83 21.09
CA LEU A 4 11.86 -37.36 21.20
C LEU A 4 13.31 -36.83 21.14
N SER A 5 13.56 -35.71 20.47
CA SER A 5 14.73 -34.88 20.74
C SER A 5 14.45 -33.40 20.49
N ARG A 6 14.14 -32.68 21.54
CA ARG A 6 14.72 -31.45 22.09
C ARG A 6 15.09 -30.31 21.12
N HIS A 7 14.22 -29.31 21.12
CA HIS A 7 14.57 -27.93 20.79
C HIS A 7 15.35 -27.31 21.97
N ILE A 8 16.55 -26.83 21.67
CA ILE A 8 17.34 -25.99 22.58
C ILE A 8 17.24 -24.55 22.06
N ALA A 9 16.47 -23.71 22.76
CA ALA A 9 16.48 -22.28 22.58
C ALA A 9 17.82 -21.69 23.06
N ARG A 10 18.54 -21.03 22.18
CA ARG A 10 19.70 -20.19 22.58
C ARG A 10 19.19 -18.81 22.95
N VAL A 11 19.17 -18.52 24.22
CA VAL A 11 19.03 -17.17 24.78
C VAL A 11 20.41 -16.50 24.69
N SER A 12 20.51 -15.47 23.84
CA SER A 12 21.66 -14.58 23.82
C SER A 12 21.50 -13.52 24.91
N THR A 13 22.30 -13.63 25.93
CA THR A 13 22.45 -12.65 27.02
C THR A 13 23.14 -11.40 26.47
N LEU A 14 22.41 -10.30 26.39
CA LEU A 14 22.96 -8.98 26.11
C LEU A 14 23.43 -8.36 27.42
N THR A 15 24.74 -8.26 27.60
CA THR A 15 25.39 -7.63 28.78
C THR A 15 25.24 -6.11 28.61
N VAL A 16 24.41 -5.47 29.45
CA VAL A 16 24.34 -4.02 29.57
C VAL A 16 25.45 -3.57 30.53
N ALA A 17 26.40 -2.81 29.99
CA ALA A 17 27.42 -2.15 30.82
C ALA A 17 26.79 -0.96 31.55
N LEU A 18 26.68 -1.05 32.85
CA LEU A 18 26.26 0.01 33.76
C LEU A 18 27.42 0.97 33.98
N VAL A 19 27.38 2.17 33.41
CA VAL A 19 28.33 3.24 33.75
C VAL A 19 27.83 3.94 35.00
N ALA A 20 28.49 3.73 36.10
CA ALA A 20 28.28 4.45 37.34
C ALA A 20 28.85 5.87 37.22
N VAL A 21 28.01 6.88 37.29
CA VAL A 21 28.42 8.27 37.48
C VAL A 21 28.48 8.54 38.96
N THR A 22 29.68 8.70 39.48
CA THR A 22 29.97 9.13 40.85
C THR A 22 29.53 10.57 41.03
N ALA A 23 28.62 10.80 41.95
CA ALA A 23 28.26 12.14 42.42
C ALA A 23 29.38 12.68 43.31
N CYS A 24 29.94 13.83 42.93
CA CYS A 24 30.77 14.64 43.84
C CYS A 24 29.84 15.45 44.75
N GLY A 25 30.10 15.32 46.04
CA GLY A 25 29.47 16.15 47.05
C GLY A 25 29.94 17.59 47.01
N GLY A 26 29.02 18.50 47.25
CA GLY A 26 29.22 19.95 47.38
C GLY A 26 28.50 20.47 48.57
N GLU A 27 29.22 21.15 49.40
CA GLU A 27 28.98 21.57 50.78
C GLU A 27 27.74 22.49 50.96
N SER A 28 27.13 22.36 52.12
CA SER A 28 26.15 23.26 52.69
C SER A 28 26.80 24.61 53.04
N SER A 29 26.35 25.69 52.48
CA SER A 29 26.58 27.04 52.99
C SER A 29 25.25 27.69 53.34
N THR A 30 25.05 27.90 54.61
CA THR A 30 24.00 28.75 55.21
C THR A 30 24.23 30.22 54.86
N PRO A 31 23.23 30.96 54.46
CA PRO A 31 23.34 32.42 54.29
C PRO A 31 23.23 33.14 55.63
N PRO A 32 23.92 34.28 55.84
CA PRO A 32 23.90 35.03 57.06
C PRO A 32 22.60 35.80 57.25
N SER A 33 22.15 35.86 58.48
CA SER A 33 21.03 36.71 58.96
C SER A 33 21.42 38.18 58.90
N VAL A 34 20.71 38.99 58.16
CA VAL A 34 20.73 40.44 58.27
C VAL A 34 19.41 40.92 58.89
N GLY A 35 19.46 41.40 60.10
CA GLY A 35 18.38 42.13 60.76
C GLY A 35 18.20 43.50 60.10
N GLY A 36 16.98 43.81 59.71
CA GLY A 36 16.56 45.12 59.23
C GLY A 36 15.11 45.35 59.58
N THR A 37 14.90 46.19 60.58
CA THR A 37 13.62 46.76 60.97
C THR A 37 13.12 47.76 59.95
N GLY A 38 11.86 47.61 59.44
CA GLY A 38 11.29 48.63 58.54
C GLY A 38 9.84 48.36 58.16
N SER A 39 8.95 49.00 58.85
CA SER A 39 7.62 49.53 58.50
C SER A 39 6.68 48.76 57.60
N GLY A 40 5.47 48.60 58.13
CA GLY A 40 4.29 48.00 57.52
C GLY A 40 3.89 48.57 56.15
N GLY A 41 3.75 47.64 55.21
CA GLY A 41 2.99 47.78 53.99
C GLY A 41 1.98 46.68 53.96
N THR A 42 0.71 47.00 53.96
CA THR A 42 -0.38 46.04 53.69
C THR A 42 -0.33 45.58 52.25
N GLY A 43 0.51 44.62 51.98
CA GLY A 43 0.52 43.94 50.70
C GLY A 43 -0.69 43.00 50.62
N SER A 44 -1.67 43.37 49.84
CA SER A 44 -2.74 42.46 49.45
C SER A 44 -2.11 41.19 48.86
N ALA A 45 -2.57 40.01 49.33
CA ALA A 45 -2.17 38.72 48.78
C ALA A 45 -2.39 38.69 47.25
N PRO A 46 -1.46 38.12 46.46
CA PRO A 46 -1.67 37.99 45.03
C PRO A 46 -3.00 37.26 44.78
N PRO A 47 -3.76 37.64 43.75
CA PRO A 47 -5.01 36.97 43.43
C PRO A 47 -4.74 35.47 43.20
N PRO A 48 -5.67 34.60 43.62
CA PRO A 48 -5.52 33.17 43.37
C PRO A 48 -5.33 32.93 41.86
N PRO A 49 -4.51 31.98 41.46
CA PRO A 49 -4.33 31.65 40.06
C PRO A 49 -5.71 31.33 39.44
N PRO A 50 -5.96 31.73 38.17
CA PRO A 50 -7.22 31.41 37.50
C PRO A 50 -7.44 29.89 37.53
N PRO A 51 -8.70 29.45 37.68
CA PRO A 51 -9.01 28.02 37.64
C PRO A 51 -8.49 27.43 36.35
N PRO A 52 -7.95 26.19 36.36
CA PRO A 52 -7.49 25.53 35.17
C PRO A 52 -8.63 25.47 34.14
N PRO A 53 -8.35 25.65 32.85
CA PRO A 53 -9.37 25.54 31.81
C PRO A 53 -10.07 24.19 31.92
N PRO A 54 -11.37 24.12 31.62
CA PRO A 54 -12.12 22.88 31.70
C PRO A 54 -11.49 21.81 30.82
N PHE A 55 -11.45 20.58 31.34
CA PHE A 55 -10.97 19.41 30.60
C PHE A 55 -11.85 19.21 29.35
N VAL A 56 -11.26 19.28 28.17
CA VAL A 56 -11.92 18.95 26.93
C VAL A 56 -11.46 17.53 26.55
N GLY A 57 -12.37 16.57 26.72
CA GLY A 57 -12.13 15.20 26.28
C GLY A 57 -12.67 14.98 24.86
N TYR A 58 -11.87 14.34 24.01
CA TYR A 58 -12.28 13.93 22.67
C TYR A 58 -12.53 12.43 22.63
N THR A 59 -13.48 12.01 21.79
CA THR A 59 -13.80 10.61 21.55
C THR A 59 -13.23 10.14 20.22
N VAL A 60 -12.97 8.84 20.12
CA VAL A 60 -12.60 8.17 18.88
C VAL A 60 -13.63 7.12 18.57
N SER A 61 -14.21 7.19 17.39
CA SER A 61 -15.24 6.28 16.91
C SER A 61 -15.13 6.07 15.40
N GLY A 62 -15.93 5.15 14.85
CA GLY A 62 -15.91 4.87 13.44
C GLY A 62 -16.88 3.78 13.03
N THR A 63 -16.61 3.16 11.88
CA THR A 63 -17.47 2.12 11.31
C THR A 63 -16.69 0.87 10.95
N ILE A 64 -17.32 -0.29 11.18
CA ILE A 64 -16.87 -1.60 10.73
C ILE A 64 -17.70 -2.03 9.53
N SER A 65 -17.07 -2.51 8.48
CA SER A 65 -17.73 -3.11 7.32
C SER A 65 -17.09 -4.43 6.94
N GLY A 66 -17.87 -5.33 6.34
CA GLY A 66 -17.40 -6.62 5.84
C GLY A 66 -17.06 -7.66 6.91
N LEU A 67 -17.33 -7.41 8.18
CA LEU A 67 -17.10 -8.38 9.26
C LEU A 67 -18.15 -9.51 9.19
N VAL A 68 -17.66 -10.74 9.03
CA VAL A 68 -18.45 -11.99 9.09
C VAL A 68 -17.94 -12.87 10.23
N GLY A 69 -16.61 -12.84 10.49
CA GLY A 69 -15.98 -13.59 11.57
C GLY A 69 -16.25 -13.00 12.95
N GLN A 70 -15.88 -13.74 13.98
CA GLN A 70 -16.01 -13.35 15.38
C GLN A 70 -14.65 -13.04 16.00
N GLY A 71 -14.64 -12.29 17.10
CA GLY A 71 -13.43 -12.07 17.89
C GLY A 71 -12.51 -10.96 17.38
N LEU A 72 -12.99 -10.06 16.50
CA LEU A 72 -12.28 -8.83 16.17
C LEU A 72 -12.10 -7.97 17.41
N VAL A 73 -10.90 -7.51 17.68
CA VAL A 73 -10.61 -6.56 18.75
C VAL A 73 -9.86 -5.37 18.18
N LEU A 74 -10.43 -4.19 18.33
CA LEU A 74 -9.75 -2.92 18.04
C LEU A 74 -9.00 -2.44 19.26
N LYS A 75 -7.91 -1.70 19.03
CA LYS A 75 -7.11 -1.08 20.09
C LYS A 75 -6.85 0.37 19.76
N LEU A 76 -7.20 1.25 20.66
CA LEU A 76 -6.79 2.64 20.67
C LEU A 76 -5.46 2.76 21.40
N TYR A 77 -4.48 3.40 20.80
CA TYR A 77 -3.16 3.62 21.39
C TYR A 77 -2.70 5.07 21.23
N GLY A 78 -1.88 5.53 22.18
CA GLY A 78 -1.17 6.80 22.09
C GLY A 78 0.32 6.54 21.85
N LEU A 79 0.92 7.33 20.97
CA LEU A 79 2.36 7.31 20.70
C LEU A 79 3.05 8.36 21.59
N ASN A 80 3.86 7.91 22.54
CA ASN A 80 4.84 8.78 23.15
C ASN A 80 6.22 8.44 22.54
N TYR A 81 7.19 9.36 22.67
CA TYR A 81 8.54 9.22 22.07
C TYR A 81 9.30 7.96 22.45
N VAL A 82 8.77 7.12 23.34
CA VAL A 82 9.47 5.94 23.86
C VAL A 82 8.76 4.62 23.55
N ARG A 83 7.44 4.54 23.65
CA ARG A 83 6.65 3.31 23.31
C ARG A 83 5.16 3.63 23.09
N PRO A 84 4.49 2.91 22.16
CA PRO A 84 3.03 2.96 22.07
C PRO A 84 2.41 2.41 23.35
N GLN A 85 1.45 3.14 23.93
CA GLN A 85 0.66 2.69 25.09
C GLN A 85 -0.75 2.36 24.67
N SER A 86 -1.25 1.18 25.07
CA SER A 86 -2.66 0.82 24.91
C SER A 86 -3.51 1.68 25.83
N LEU A 87 -4.43 2.42 25.25
CA LEU A 87 -5.38 3.27 25.99
C LEU A 87 -6.71 2.57 26.21
N ASP A 88 -7.19 1.84 25.19
CA ASP A 88 -8.46 1.13 25.22
C ASP A 88 -8.43 -0.07 24.27
N GLN A 89 -9.26 -1.10 24.57
CA GLN A 89 -9.48 -2.26 23.69
C GLN A 89 -10.97 -2.52 23.58
N LEU A 90 -11.46 -2.62 22.37
CA LEU A 90 -12.87 -2.74 22.06
C LEU A 90 -13.14 -4.04 21.28
N PRO A 91 -13.76 -5.06 21.90
CA PRO A 91 -14.25 -6.22 21.19
C PRO A 91 -15.41 -5.83 20.27
N ILE A 92 -15.34 -6.28 19.02
CA ILE A 92 -16.33 -6.01 17.97
C ILE A 92 -17.04 -7.32 17.61
N SER A 93 -18.37 -7.29 17.62
CA SER A 93 -19.22 -8.46 17.33
C SER A 93 -20.02 -8.34 16.04
N SER A 94 -20.10 -7.14 15.43
CA SER A 94 -20.89 -6.90 14.22
C SER A 94 -20.39 -5.70 13.42
N ASN A 95 -20.82 -5.63 12.16
CA ASN A 95 -20.67 -4.43 11.34
C ASN A 95 -21.46 -3.25 11.92
N GLY A 96 -21.07 -2.05 11.56
CA GLY A 96 -21.73 -0.82 11.96
C GLY A 96 -20.83 0.09 12.80
N HIS A 97 -21.47 1.00 13.51
CA HIS A 97 -20.77 2.00 14.30
C HIS A 97 -20.13 1.41 15.55
N TYR A 98 -18.97 1.94 15.94
CA TYR A 98 -18.29 1.64 17.20
C TYR A 98 -17.74 2.91 17.86
N ASP A 99 -17.65 2.91 19.19
CA ASP A 99 -17.09 3.99 19.99
C ASP A 99 -16.09 3.42 21.01
N PHE A 100 -14.90 4.00 21.09
CA PHE A 100 -14.02 3.75 22.23
C PHE A 100 -14.55 4.50 23.46
N THR A 101 -14.49 3.86 24.62
CA THR A 101 -14.99 4.42 25.88
C THR A 101 -14.05 5.44 26.50
N THR A 102 -12.77 5.36 26.15
CA THR A 102 -11.74 6.26 26.66
C THR A 102 -11.79 7.61 25.96
N THR A 103 -11.97 8.68 26.74
CA THR A 103 -11.82 10.07 26.25
C THR A 103 -10.37 10.51 26.31
N ILE A 104 -9.91 11.15 25.25
CA ILE A 104 -8.54 11.65 25.11
C ILE A 104 -8.57 13.16 25.35
N GLY A 105 -7.83 13.66 26.36
CA GLY A 105 -7.77 15.09 26.70
C GLY A 105 -6.57 15.78 26.05
N THR A 106 -6.79 17.03 25.58
CA THR A 106 -5.74 17.81 24.90
C THR A 106 -5.20 18.98 25.75
N ASN A 107 -5.78 19.32 26.90
CA ASN A 107 -5.41 20.51 27.64
C ASN A 107 -5.11 20.23 29.11
N GLY A 108 -3.92 20.66 29.49
CA GLY A 108 -3.47 20.82 30.85
C GLY A 108 -2.11 20.15 31.08
N PRO A 109 -1.32 20.70 32.05
CA PRO A 109 -0.08 20.07 32.46
C PRO A 109 -0.28 18.65 33.06
N ASN A 110 -1.51 18.15 33.07
CA ASN A 110 -1.95 16.92 33.71
C ASN A 110 -2.98 16.15 32.83
N ALA A 111 -2.72 15.95 31.55
CA ALA A 111 -3.46 14.92 30.81
C ALA A 111 -2.97 13.56 31.33
N SER A 112 -3.53 13.13 32.47
CA SER A 112 -3.13 11.89 33.11
C SER A 112 -4.11 10.77 32.76
N VAL A 113 -3.64 9.83 31.98
CA VAL A 113 -4.07 8.45 32.21
C VAL A 113 -3.26 8.00 33.42
N ALA A 114 -3.93 7.92 34.60
CA ALA A 114 -3.38 7.40 35.85
C ALA A 114 -1.88 7.72 36.12
N GLY A 115 -1.54 8.99 36.32
CA GLY A 115 -0.28 9.38 36.96
C GLY A 115 0.91 9.70 36.04
N SER A 116 0.75 9.89 34.77
CA SER A 116 1.85 10.26 33.85
C SER A 116 1.58 11.60 33.16
N PHE A 117 2.54 12.51 33.23
CA PHE A 117 2.52 13.80 32.53
C PHE A 117 2.84 13.61 31.05
N TYR A 118 1.96 14.02 30.13
CA TYR A 118 2.18 13.98 28.68
C TYR A 118 2.04 15.36 28.06
N PRO A 119 3.01 15.83 27.24
CA PRO A 119 2.90 17.09 26.53
C PRO A 119 1.87 17.03 25.39
N ALA A 120 1.34 18.18 24.99
CA ALA A 120 0.20 18.40 24.11
C ALA A 120 0.36 17.97 22.61
N THR A 121 1.33 17.13 22.29
CA THR A 121 1.59 16.66 20.91
C THR A 121 1.75 15.14 20.88
N PHE A 122 0.67 14.42 21.18
CA PHE A 122 0.66 12.96 20.99
C PHE A 122 -0.07 12.63 19.73
N ASP A 123 0.56 11.76 18.93
CA ASP A 123 -0.12 11.04 17.88
C ASP A 123 -0.87 9.86 18.49
N TYR A 124 -2.10 9.67 18.06
CA TYR A 124 -2.95 8.55 18.43
C TYR A 124 -3.18 7.68 17.22
N GLY A 125 -3.60 6.46 17.43
CA GLY A 125 -3.95 5.58 16.34
C GLY A 125 -4.88 4.46 16.76
N VAL A 126 -5.56 3.88 15.79
CA VAL A 126 -6.36 2.67 15.95
C VAL A 126 -5.65 1.53 15.22
N GLU A 127 -5.55 0.38 15.87
CA GLU A 127 -4.99 -0.83 15.28
C GLU A 127 -5.89 -2.05 15.53
N ILE A 128 -5.69 -3.10 14.75
CA ILE A 128 -6.32 -4.39 14.97
C ILE A 128 -5.48 -5.16 16.00
N ALA A 129 -6.00 -5.31 17.20
CA ALA A 129 -5.35 -6.09 18.27
C ALA A 129 -5.51 -7.60 18.08
N LEU A 130 -6.69 -8.03 17.61
CA LEU A 130 -6.99 -9.41 17.23
C LEU A 130 -7.80 -9.42 15.95
N GLN A 131 -7.40 -10.23 14.99
CA GLN A 131 -8.16 -10.47 13.76
C GLN A 131 -9.35 -11.40 14.03
N PRO A 132 -10.44 -11.29 13.26
CA PRO A 132 -11.58 -12.17 13.38
C PRO A 132 -11.23 -13.64 13.08
N HIS A 133 -11.99 -14.54 13.67
CA HIS A 133 -11.92 -15.98 13.41
C HIS A 133 -13.34 -16.55 13.23
N SER A 134 -13.46 -17.72 12.63
CA SER A 134 -14.73 -18.47 12.45
C SER A 134 -15.81 -17.70 11.65
N PRO A 135 -15.64 -17.38 10.38
CA PRO A 135 -14.46 -17.63 9.56
C PRO A 135 -13.32 -16.66 9.84
N THR A 136 -12.11 -17.05 9.51
CA THR A 136 -10.94 -16.18 9.58
C THR A 136 -11.07 -15.11 8.52
N GLN A 137 -10.91 -13.87 8.93
CA GLN A 137 -10.92 -12.71 8.05
C GLN A 137 -9.72 -11.81 8.37
N ARG A 138 -9.32 -11.01 7.41
CA ARG A 138 -8.40 -9.93 7.64
C ARG A 138 -9.15 -8.62 7.68
N CYS A 139 -9.01 -7.90 8.78
CA CYS A 139 -9.48 -6.54 8.92
C CYS A 139 -8.31 -5.57 8.85
N VAL A 140 -8.52 -4.40 8.28
CA VAL A 140 -7.54 -3.31 8.22
C VAL A 140 -8.20 -2.01 8.66
N VAL A 141 -7.44 -1.17 9.35
CA VAL A 141 -7.83 0.22 9.64
C VAL A 141 -7.37 1.08 8.45
N SER A 142 -8.18 2.06 8.03
CA SER A 142 -7.78 2.98 6.97
C SER A 142 -6.48 3.72 7.34
N ASP A 143 -5.58 3.90 6.36
CA ASP A 143 -4.23 4.44 6.60
C ASP A 143 -4.21 5.83 7.24
N SER A 144 -5.26 6.64 7.01
CA SER A 144 -5.41 7.97 7.60
C SER A 144 -5.53 7.97 9.13
N TYR A 145 -5.81 6.80 9.74
CA TYR A 145 -6.02 6.65 11.19
C TYR A 145 -4.98 5.77 11.88
N ARG A 146 -3.85 5.54 11.25
CA ARG A 146 -2.74 4.83 11.89
C ARG A 146 -1.95 5.71 12.85
N ASN A 147 -1.80 7.00 12.53
CA ASN A 147 -1.15 8.01 13.39
C ASN A 147 -1.81 9.36 13.12
N PHE A 148 -2.49 9.92 14.09
CA PHE A 148 -3.17 11.21 13.97
C PHE A 148 -3.15 12.00 15.26
N ALA A 149 -3.10 13.34 15.13
CA ALA A 149 -3.22 14.26 16.26
C ALA A 149 -4.69 14.56 16.54
N ILE A 150 -5.13 14.43 17.78
CA ILE A 150 -6.51 14.73 18.16
C ILE A 150 -6.65 16.21 18.52
N THR A 151 -7.48 16.92 17.74
CA THR A 151 -7.89 18.30 17.97
C THR A 151 -9.40 18.47 18.07
N ALA A 152 -10.16 17.41 17.77
CA ALA A 152 -11.61 17.31 17.82
C ALA A 152 -12.02 15.83 17.99
N ASN A 153 -13.30 15.54 18.18
CA ASN A 153 -13.80 14.18 18.12
C ASN A 153 -13.50 13.57 16.73
N VAL A 154 -12.99 12.35 16.73
CA VAL A 154 -12.75 11.55 15.52
C VAL A 154 -13.90 10.56 15.41
N THR A 155 -14.67 10.63 14.32
CA THR A 155 -15.92 9.88 14.16
C THR A 155 -15.97 8.99 12.92
N ASP A 156 -14.88 8.96 12.15
CA ASP A 156 -14.84 8.39 10.81
C ASP A 156 -13.71 7.35 10.61
N VAL A 157 -13.22 6.73 11.69
CA VAL A 157 -12.22 5.66 11.60
C VAL A 157 -12.85 4.43 10.93
N GLY A 158 -12.49 4.21 9.69
CA GLY A 158 -12.93 3.05 8.91
C GLY A 158 -12.16 1.78 9.29
N VAL A 159 -12.86 0.70 9.62
CA VAL A 159 -12.30 -0.64 9.72
C VAL A 159 -13.00 -1.53 8.70
N VAL A 160 -12.23 -2.13 7.82
CA VAL A 160 -12.74 -2.96 6.74
C VAL A 160 -12.21 -4.36 6.88
N CYS A 161 -13.11 -5.34 6.83
CA CYS A 161 -12.81 -6.75 6.91
C CYS A 161 -13.10 -7.44 5.57
N GLY A 162 -12.28 -8.43 5.23
CA GLY A 162 -12.34 -9.11 3.95
C GLY A 162 -11.46 -8.43 2.89
N GLU A 163 -10.93 -9.24 2.02
CA GLU A 163 -10.21 -8.83 0.82
C GLU A 163 -11.02 -9.24 -0.40
N PHE A 164 -11.05 -8.37 -1.40
CA PHE A 164 -11.69 -8.65 -2.66
C PHE A 164 -10.67 -8.54 -3.78
N SER A 165 -10.86 -9.33 -4.81
CA SER A 165 -10.09 -9.27 -6.05
C SER A 165 -11.01 -9.10 -7.21
N TYR A 166 -10.53 -8.43 -8.25
CA TYR A 166 -11.31 -8.21 -9.46
C TYR A 166 -10.50 -8.57 -10.70
N SER A 167 -11.19 -9.14 -11.68
CA SER A 167 -10.61 -9.49 -12.98
C SER A 167 -11.39 -8.83 -14.09
N THR A 168 -10.69 -8.24 -15.05
CA THR A 168 -11.30 -7.78 -16.30
C THR A 168 -11.61 -8.98 -17.20
N ASN A 169 -12.74 -8.98 -17.88
CA ASN A 169 -13.12 -9.98 -18.87
C ASN A 169 -13.31 -9.27 -20.22
N THR A 170 -12.22 -9.20 -20.99
CA THR A 170 -12.16 -8.42 -22.24
C THR A 170 -13.16 -8.94 -23.28
N ALA A 171 -13.36 -10.26 -23.40
CA ALA A 171 -14.31 -10.85 -24.35
C ALA A 171 -15.78 -10.55 -24.00
N ASP A 172 -16.10 -10.48 -22.71
CA ASP A 172 -17.47 -10.30 -22.22
C ASP A 172 -17.78 -8.83 -21.88
N ASN A 173 -16.80 -7.91 -22.02
CA ASN A 173 -16.89 -6.51 -21.63
C ASN A 173 -17.39 -6.34 -20.19
N ALA A 174 -16.83 -7.09 -19.27
CA ALA A 174 -17.31 -7.21 -17.90
C ALA A 174 -16.15 -7.31 -16.88
N ILE A 175 -16.50 -7.17 -15.60
CA ILE A 175 -15.62 -7.35 -14.45
C ILE A 175 -16.18 -8.46 -13.58
N SER A 176 -15.36 -9.45 -13.23
CA SER A 176 -15.68 -10.46 -12.22
C SER A 176 -15.06 -10.06 -10.87
N GLY A 177 -15.84 -10.18 -9.81
CA GLY A 177 -15.41 -9.96 -8.43
C GLY A 177 -15.27 -11.27 -7.66
N PHE A 178 -14.32 -11.32 -6.73
CA PHE A 178 -14.04 -12.46 -5.86
C PHE A 178 -13.76 -12.00 -4.45
N SER A 179 -14.26 -12.73 -3.46
CA SER A 179 -13.72 -12.67 -2.11
C SER A 179 -12.47 -13.52 -2.02
N VAL A 180 -11.47 -13.04 -1.29
CA VAL A 180 -10.23 -13.76 -1.02
C VAL A 180 -10.30 -14.30 0.40
N ASP A 181 -10.18 -15.60 0.57
CA ASP A 181 -10.04 -16.18 1.90
C ASP A 181 -8.68 -15.81 2.48
N ALA A 182 -8.67 -15.09 3.58
CA ALA A 182 -7.44 -14.52 4.16
C ALA A 182 -6.45 -15.57 4.69
N TYR A 183 -6.90 -16.81 4.87
CA TYR A 183 -6.08 -17.89 5.40
C TYR A 183 -5.56 -18.83 4.31
N THR A 184 -6.41 -19.15 3.34
CA THR A 184 -6.06 -20.10 2.27
C THR A 184 -5.77 -19.44 0.92
N GLY A 185 -6.05 -18.13 0.78
CA GLY A 185 -5.96 -17.42 -0.49
C GLY A 185 -7.00 -17.82 -1.54
N ALA A 186 -7.93 -18.72 -1.21
CA ALA A 186 -8.93 -19.21 -2.15
C ALA A 186 -9.86 -18.10 -2.64
N LEU A 187 -10.18 -18.12 -3.94
CA LEU A 187 -11.06 -17.14 -4.58
C LEU A 187 -12.48 -17.70 -4.68
N VAL A 188 -13.46 -16.95 -4.19
CA VAL A 188 -14.88 -17.27 -4.30
C VAL A 188 -15.60 -16.12 -4.98
N SER A 189 -16.36 -16.39 -6.07
CA SER A 189 -17.10 -15.36 -6.78
C SER A 189 -18.10 -14.64 -5.90
N VAL A 190 -18.15 -13.30 -5.97
CA VAL A 190 -19.06 -12.44 -5.19
C VAL A 190 -20.31 -12.03 -5.97
N GLY A 191 -20.63 -12.72 -7.04
CA GLY A 191 -21.81 -12.45 -7.86
C GLY A 191 -21.55 -12.63 -9.34
N PRO A 192 -22.53 -12.29 -10.19
CA PRO A 192 -22.35 -12.31 -11.63
C PRO A 192 -21.37 -11.20 -12.08
N PRO A 193 -20.70 -11.36 -13.23
CA PRO A 193 -19.86 -10.31 -13.79
C PRO A 193 -20.67 -9.02 -14.04
N VAL A 194 -20.07 -7.86 -13.74
CA VAL A 194 -20.66 -6.54 -13.90
C VAL A 194 -20.17 -5.93 -15.21
N ALA A 195 -21.09 -5.36 -16.01
CA ALA A 195 -20.77 -4.77 -17.31
C ALA A 195 -19.82 -3.56 -17.15
N ALA A 196 -18.83 -3.47 -18.04
CA ALA A 196 -17.91 -2.35 -18.20
C ALA A 196 -18.01 -1.77 -19.62
N GLY A 197 -17.07 -0.89 -20.03
CA GLY A 197 -16.92 -0.49 -21.41
C GLY A 197 -16.31 -1.61 -22.28
N ARG A 198 -16.08 -1.32 -23.58
CA ARG A 198 -15.56 -2.34 -24.51
C ARG A 198 -14.08 -2.59 -24.29
N SER A 199 -13.72 -3.89 -24.26
CA SER A 199 -12.36 -4.38 -24.01
C SER A 199 -11.76 -3.81 -22.72
N PRO A 200 -12.33 -4.09 -21.54
CA PRO A 200 -11.75 -3.71 -20.26
C PRO A 200 -10.38 -4.41 -20.09
N TYR A 201 -9.33 -3.62 -19.92
CA TYR A 201 -7.95 -4.12 -19.93
C TYR A 201 -7.28 -4.05 -18.56
N ALA A 202 -7.11 -2.85 -18.02
CA ALA A 202 -6.48 -2.62 -16.73
C ALA A 202 -7.49 -2.13 -15.71
N LEU A 203 -7.24 -2.42 -14.44
CA LEU A 203 -8.04 -1.92 -13.34
C LEU A 203 -7.15 -1.44 -12.17
N VAL A 204 -7.67 -0.50 -11.38
CA VAL A 204 -7.02 -0.02 -10.16
C VAL A 204 -8.06 0.34 -9.12
N SER A 205 -7.81 0.02 -7.85
CA SER A 205 -8.66 0.44 -6.73
C SER A 205 -8.18 1.73 -6.12
N SER A 206 -9.10 2.45 -5.46
CA SER A 206 -8.74 3.54 -4.55
C SER A 206 -8.00 3.02 -3.31
N GLY A 207 -7.19 3.87 -2.68
CA GLY A 207 -6.40 3.47 -1.49
C GLY A 207 -7.28 3.06 -0.29
N ASP A 208 -8.50 3.60 -0.20
CA ASP A 208 -9.53 3.21 0.77
C ASP A 208 -10.34 1.98 0.33
N LYS A 209 -10.07 1.47 -0.88
CA LYS A 209 -10.72 0.30 -1.49
C LYS A 209 -12.24 0.44 -1.65
N GLN A 210 -12.75 1.68 -1.71
CA GLN A 210 -14.19 1.96 -1.91
C GLN A 210 -14.56 2.13 -3.38
N HIS A 211 -13.57 2.34 -4.26
CA HIS A 211 -13.81 2.56 -5.68
C HIS A 211 -12.85 1.75 -6.55
N LEU A 212 -13.35 1.33 -7.70
CA LEU A 212 -12.60 0.60 -8.73
C LEU A 212 -12.71 1.36 -10.05
N TYR A 213 -11.59 1.54 -10.74
CA TYR A 213 -11.51 2.16 -12.06
C TYR A 213 -10.98 1.16 -13.08
N VAL A 214 -11.57 1.15 -14.27
CA VAL A 214 -11.28 0.18 -15.32
C VAL A 214 -11.05 0.89 -16.64
N ALA A 215 -9.89 0.71 -17.26
CA ALA A 215 -9.60 1.22 -18.59
C ALA A 215 -10.22 0.34 -19.65
N ASN A 216 -11.07 0.92 -20.51
CA ASN A 216 -11.75 0.23 -21.59
C ASN A 216 -11.08 0.61 -22.91
N THR A 217 -10.26 -0.29 -23.44
CA THR A 217 -9.34 0.01 -24.55
C THR A 217 -10.05 0.38 -25.83
N ASP A 218 -11.15 -0.30 -26.17
CA ASP A 218 -11.86 -0.09 -27.46
C ASP A 218 -12.98 0.95 -27.39
N SER A 219 -13.48 1.28 -26.18
CA SER A 219 -14.43 2.38 -26.01
C SER A 219 -13.77 3.72 -25.71
N ASN A 220 -12.45 3.76 -25.44
CA ASN A 220 -11.68 4.98 -25.14
C ASN A 220 -12.18 5.72 -23.90
N ASP A 221 -12.52 4.98 -22.88
CA ASP A 221 -13.08 5.52 -21.63
C ASP A 221 -12.59 4.73 -20.39
N VAL A 222 -12.99 5.23 -19.24
CA VAL A 222 -12.76 4.59 -17.94
C VAL A 222 -14.10 4.36 -17.27
N SER A 223 -14.44 3.11 -16.98
CA SER A 223 -15.54 2.77 -16.09
C SER A 223 -15.12 2.95 -14.64
N ALA A 224 -16.02 3.52 -13.84
CA ALA A 224 -15.83 3.69 -12.40
C ALA A 224 -16.95 3.00 -11.62
N PHE A 225 -16.59 2.29 -10.57
CA PHE A 225 -17.50 1.54 -9.71
C PHE A 225 -17.25 1.86 -8.24
N ALA A 226 -18.33 1.95 -7.47
CA ALA A 226 -18.27 1.88 -6.02
C ALA A 226 -18.27 0.40 -5.60
N VAL A 227 -17.44 0.07 -4.62
CA VAL A 227 -17.29 -1.28 -4.06
C VAL A 227 -18.06 -1.36 -2.75
N ASP A 228 -19.04 -2.23 -2.65
CA ASP A 228 -19.62 -2.58 -1.37
C ASP A 228 -18.60 -3.40 -0.57
N ARG A 229 -18.09 -2.81 0.50
CA ARG A 229 -17.03 -3.43 1.32
C ARG A 229 -17.50 -4.63 2.14
N SER A 230 -18.81 -4.86 2.22
CA SER A 230 -19.38 -6.03 2.91
C SER A 230 -19.56 -7.24 2.00
N SER A 231 -19.87 -7.01 0.72
CA SER A 231 -20.15 -8.06 -0.25
C SER A 231 -19.13 -8.19 -1.38
N GLY A 232 -18.36 -7.12 -1.65
CA GLY A 232 -17.49 -7.01 -2.83
C GLY A 232 -18.26 -6.68 -4.13
N GLU A 233 -19.56 -6.42 -4.05
CA GLU A 233 -20.37 -6.09 -5.20
C GLU A 233 -20.02 -4.71 -5.75
N LEU A 234 -20.08 -4.58 -7.09
CA LEU A 234 -19.77 -3.35 -7.80
C LEU A 234 -21.05 -2.62 -8.20
N THR A 235 -21.11 -1.34 -7.87
CA THR A 235 -22.17 -0.43 -8.33
C THR A 235 -21.55 0.67 -9.19
N THR A 236 -22.11 0.95 -10.37
CA THR A 236 -21.60 1.99 -11.28
C THR A 236 -21.66 3.37 -10.63
N VAL A 237 -20.54 4.09 -10.63
CA VAL A 237 -20.46 5.49 -10.16
C VAL A 237 -21.26 6.40 -11.11
N PRO A 238 -22.03 7.37 -10.58
CA PRO A 238 -22.81 8.31 -11.43
C PRO A 238 -21.92 9.03 -12.47
N GLY A 239 -22.36 9.01 -13.72
CA GLY A 239 -21.62 9.59 -14.84
C GLY A 239 -20.61 8.67 -15.51
N SER A 240 -20.36 7.48 -14.97
CA SER A 240 -19.53 6.47 -15.63
C SER A 240 -20.22 5.93 -16.90
N PRO A 241 -19.44 5.63 -17.99
CA PRO A 241 -17.99 5.77 -18.11
C PRO A 241 -17.52 7.20 -18.39
N PHE A 242 -16.28 7.51 -18.04
CA PHE A 242 -15.64 8.81 -18.24
C PHE A 242 -14.69 8.78 -19.44
N ALA A 243 -14.77 9.78 -20.33
CA ALA A 243 -13.93 9.83 -21.52
C ALA A 243 -12.44 9.86 -21.17
N ALA A 244 -11.62 9.13 -21.93
CA ALA A 244 -10.15 9.11 -21.84
C ALA A 244 -9.53 9.47 -23.20
N GLY A 245 -8.21 9.30 -23.34
CA GLY A 245 -7.55 9.31 -24.64
C GLY A 245 -7.79 8.01 -25.42
N THR A 246 -7.16 7.87 -26.58
CA THR A 246 -7.35 6.71 -27.46
C THR A 246 -6.63 5.49 -26.91
N ARG A 247 -7.35 4.36 -26.82
CA ARG A 247 -6.85 3.06 -26.36
C ARG A 247 -6.17 3.12 -24.98
N PRO A 248 -6.88 3.48 -23.91
CA PRO A 248 -6.34 3.42 -22.57
C PRO A 248 -5.95 1.98 -22.22
N ARG A 249 -4.71 1.78 -21.69
CA ARG A 249 -4.15 0.46 -21.40
C ARG A 249 -3.62 0.29 -19.98
N ALA A 250 -3.28 1.37 -19.30
CA ALA A 250 -2.83 1.29 -17.92
C ALA A 250 -3.48 2.37 -17.07
N LEU A 251 -3.68 2.03 -15.82
CA LEU A 251 -4.21 2.90 -14.78
C LEU A 251 -3.25 2.92 -13.59
N ALA A 252 -3.10 4.08 -12.99
CA ALA A 252 -2.47 4.22 -11.68
C ALA A 252 -3.26 5.24 -10.87
N LEU A 253 -3.40 4.99 -9.58
CA LEU A 253 -4.05 5.91 -8.67
C LEU A 253 -3.10 6.25 -7.52
N PHE A 254 -2.88 7.53 -7.30
CA PHE A 254 -2.13 8.00 -6.15
C PHE A 254 -2.96 9.03 -5.39
N ARG A 255 -3.34 8.69 -4.15
CA ARG A 255 -4.28 9.50 -3.35
C ARG A 255 -5.60 9.73 -4.11
N SER A 256 -5.88 10.97 -4.48
CA SER A 256 -7.07 11.36 -5.24
C SER A 256 -6.79 11.66 -6.73
N THR A 257 -5.64 11.25 -7.25
CA THR A 257 -5.31 11.49 -8.67
C THR A 257 -5.24 10.19 -9.44
N LEU A 258 -6.12 10.05 -10.44
CA LEU A 258 -6.16 8.93 -11.36
C LEU A 258 -5.39 9.30 -12.64
N PHE A 259 -4.44 8.44 -12.99
CA PHE A 259 -3.63 8.51 -14.21
C PHE A 259 -4.09 7.42 -15.17
N VAL A 260 -4.25 7.78 -16.45
CA VAL A 260 -4.68 6.87 -17.51
C VAL A 260 -3.71 6.95 -18.67
N ALA A 261 -2.94 5.91 -18.93
CA ALA A 261 -2.02 5.84 -20.06
C ALA A 261 -2.78 5.41 -21.33
N ASN A 262 -2.76 6.27 -22.34
CA ASN A 262 -3.51 6.10 -23.58
C ASN A 262 -2.56 5.66 -24.70
N ALA A 263 -2.52 4.36 -24.98
CA ALA A 263 -1.57 3.76 -25.92
C ALA A 263 -1.79 4.16 -27.39
N GLY A 264 -2.97 4.62 -27.73
CA GLY A 264 -3.28 5.05 -29.11
C GLY A 264 -3.11 6.54 -29.35
N SER A 265 -3.01 7.35 -28.30
CA SER A 265 -2.78 8.81 -28.41
C SER A 265 -1.47 9.27 -27.78
N ASP A 266 -0.59 8.35 -27.35
CA ASP A 266 0.76 8.57 -26.84
C ASP A 266 0.79 9.62 -25.71
N ASN A 267 -0.18 9.56 -24.81
CA ASN A 267 -0.32 10.51 -23.73
C ASN A 267 -0.89 9.90 -22.45
N LEU A 268 -0.81 10.67 -21.38
CA LEU A 268 -1.38 10.40 -20.08
C LEU A 268 -2.57 11.35 -19.85
N SER A 269 -3.76 10.82 -19.63
CA SER A 269 -4.88 11.60 -19.10
C SER A 269 -4.83 11.62 -17.58
N VAL A 270 -5.17 12.75 -16.97
CA VAL A 270 -5.10 12.96 -15.52
C VAL A 270 -6.45 13.45 -15.01
N TYR A 271 -6.92 12.84 -13.92
CA TYR A 271 -8.19 13.17 -13.28
C TYR A 271 -8.00 13.35 -11.78
N ARG A 272 -8.76 14.29 -11.25
CA ARG A 272 -8.99 14.36 -9.81
C ARG A 272 -10.21 13.52 -9.46
N VAL A 273 -10.05 12.60 -8.52
CA VAL A 273 -11.13 11.76 -8.01
C VAL A 273 -11.71 12.41 -6.75
N ASP A 274 -13.00 12.60 -6.71
CA ASP A 274 -13.72 12.87 -5.48
C ASP A 274 -13.76 11.60 -4.63
N GLN A 275 -13.10 11.60 -3.48
CA GLN A 275 -12.92 10.39 -2.66
C GLN A 275 -14.24 9.84 -2.10
N LYS A 276 -15.26 10.68 -1.95
CA LYS A 276 -16.55 10.26 -1.41
C LYS A 276 -17.46 9.64 -2.47
N SER A 277 -17.52 10.25 -3.65
CA SER A 277 -18.41 9.79 -4.74
C SER A 277 -17.71 8.88 -5.74
N GLY A 278 -16.38 8.83 -5.77
CA GLY A 278 -15.59 8.10 -6.75
C GLY A 278 -15.56 8.76 -8.14
N VAL A 279 -16.15 9.95 -8.30
CA VAL A 279 -16.27 10.62 -9.61
C VAL A 279 -14.93 11.23 -10.04
N PRO A 280 -14.32 10.78 -11.16
CA PRO A 280 -13.14 11.42 -11.72
C PRO A 280 -13.52 12.66 -12.53
N THR A 281 -12.85 13.79 -12.27
CA THR A 281 -12.97 15.03 -13.03
C THR A 281 -11.65 15.35 -13.71
N PRO A 282 -11.64 15.76 -15.02
CA PRO A 282 -10.42 16.07 -15.73
C PRO A 282 -9.59 17.14 -15.01
N TRP A 283 -8.27 16.89 -14.90
CA TRP A 283 -7.31 17.85 -14.35
C TRP A 283 -6.89 18.88 -15.41
N SER A 284 -6.29 19.99 -15.02
CA SER A 284 -5.74 20.97 -15.96
C SER A 284 -4.22 21.10 -15.79
N PRO A 285 -3.40 20.79 -16.82
CA PRO A 285 -3.78 20.28 -18.14
C PRO A 285 -4.33 18.85 -18.07
N ALA A 286 -5.32 18.55 -18.91
CA ALA A 286 -5.98 17.23 -18.87
C ALA A 286 -5.12 16.10 -19.43
N SER A 287 -4.00 16.40 -20.11
CA SER A 287 -3.10 15.39 -20.66
C SER A 287 -1.63 15.85 -20.69
N TYR A 288 -0.74 14.86 -20.63
CA TYR A 288 0.72 15.00 -20.71
C TYR A 288 1.26 14.05 -21.77
N ALA A 289 2.23 14.49 -22.58
CA ALA A 289 2.87 13.64 -23.57
C ALA A 289 3.73 12.54 -22.89
N THR A 290 3.72 11.35 -23.47
CA THR A 290 4.56 10.20 -23.09
C THR A 290 5.44 9.80 -24.27
N GLY A 291 6.12 8.65 -24.20
CA GLY A 291 6.63 7.96 -25.38
C GLY A 291 5.49 7.27 -26.15
N THR A 292 5.85 6.60 -27.26
CA THR A 292 4.86 5.94 -28.13
C THR A 292 4.33 4.65 -27.50
N GLY A 293 3.01 4.49 -27.50
CA GLY A 293 2.33 3.29 -27.02
C GLY A 293 2.55 3.02 -25.52
N PRO A 294 2.22 3.96 -24.61
CA PRO A 294 2.32 3.71 -23.18
C PRO A 294 1.46 2.49 -22.78
N SER A 295 2.07 1.53 -22.09
CA SER A 295 1.51 0.18 -21.86
C SER A 295 1.33 -0.19 -20.40
N VAL A 296 2.20 0.28 -19.52
CA VAL A 296 2.18 -0.01 -18.09
C VAL A 296 2.68 1.19 -17.28
N MET A 297 2.17 1.35 -16.09
CA MET A 297 2.54 2.41 -15.15
C MET A 297 2.87 1.83 -13.79
N ALA A 298 3.83 2.45 -13.11
CA ALA A 298 4.15 2.15 -11.71
C ALA A 298 4.49 3.44 -10.96
N ILE A 299 4.00 3.56 -9.72
CA ILE A 299 4.29 4.71 -8.86
C ILE A 299 5.24 4.27 -7.76
N GLU A 300 6.40 4.93 -7.70
CA GLU A 300 7.26 4.88 -6.51
C GLU A 300 6.69 5.87 -5.50
N PRO A 301 6.18 5.40 -4.35
CA PRO A 301 5.42 6.27 -3.42
C PRO A 301 6.29 7.29 -2.68
N GLY A 302 7.61 7.27 -2.91
CA GLY A 302 8.56 8.07 -2.14
C GLY A 302 8.81 7.46 -0.76
N ASN A 303 9.92 7.82 -0.14
CA ASN A 303 10.26 7.34 1.20
C ASN A 303 10.47 8.50 2.16
N ALA A 304 9.59 8.64 3.14
CA ALA A 304 9.68 9.64 4.20
C ALA A 304 10.95 9.51 5.08
N THR A 305 11.62 8.35 5.03
CA THR A 305 12.82 8.05 5.84
C THR A 305 14.07 8.80 5.34
N PHE A 306 14.08 9.32 4.11
CA PHE A 306 15.22 10.03 3.51
C PHE A 306 14.92 11.47 3.11
N GLY A 307 14.20 12.22 3.96
CA GLY A 307 14.08 13.68 3.79
C GLY A 307 13.01 14.15 2.81
N GLY A 308 11.92 13.39 2.64
CA GLY A 308 10.72 13.87 1.94
C GLY A 308 10.76 13.71 0.43
N PHE A 309 10.96 12.48 -0.05
CA PHE A 309 10.91 12.17 -1.49
C PHE A 309 9.52 12.46 -2.08
N THR A 310 9.50 13.26 -3.13
CA THR A 310 8.34 13.42 -4.01
C THR A 310 8.09 12.10 -4.73
N PRO A 311 6.84 11.57 -4.73
CA PRO A 311 6.52 10.36 -5.50
C PRO A 311 6.78 10.51 -6.98
N ILE A 312 7.09 9.39 -7.64
CA ILE A 312 7.48 9.36 -9.05
C ILE A 312 6.57 8.40 -9.80
N LEU A 313 6.00 8.83 -10.92
CA LEU A 313 5.27 8.00 -11.86
C LEU A 313 6.19 7.59 -13.00
N TYR A 314 6.44 6.29 -13.16
CA TYR A 314 7.11 5.70 -14.31
C TYR A 314 6.10 5.10 -15.28
N ILE A 315 6.26 5.36 -16.56
CA ILE A 315 5.38 4.89 -17.64
C ILE A 315 6.23 4.20 -18.69
N ALA A 316 6.05 2.91 -18.87
CA ALA A 316 6.71 2.18 -19.93
C ALA A 316 5.97 2.37 -21.26
N ASN A 317 6.71 2.70 -22.31
CA ASN A 317 6.22 2.96 -23.64
C ASN A 317 6.66 1.83 -24.57
N ALA A 318 5.76 0.87 -24.83
CA ALA A 318 6.07 -0.34 -25.59
C ALA A 318 6.41 -0.06 -27.05
N GLY A 319 5.90 1.03 -27.62
CA GLY A 319 6.18 1.43 -29.00
C GLY A 319 7.53 2.12 -29.18
N SER A 320 7.94 2.99 -28.26
CA SER A 320 9.24 3.67 -28.29
C SER A 320 10.35 2.92 -27.54
N ASN A 321 10.04 1.86 -26.80
CA ASN A 321 10.99 1.03 -26.05
C ASN A 321 11.76 1.85 -24.98
N ASP A 322 11.04 2.68 -24.25
CA ASP A 322 11.59 3.56 -23.23
C ASP A 322 10.63 3.69 -22.03
N ILE A 323 11.09 4.39 -21.01
CA ILE A 323 10.33 4.67 -19.80
C ILE A 323 10.29 6.19 -19.61
N SER A 324 9.10 6.78 -19.70
CA SER A 324 8.83 8.15 -19.29
C SER A 324 8.71 8.23 -17.77
N ALA A 325 9.21 9.30 -17.17
CA ALA A 325 9.12 9.51 -15.72
C ALA A 325 8.65 10.92 -15.39
N PHE A 326 7.79 11.02 -14.36
CA PHE A 326 7.21 12.27 -13.89
C PHE A 326 7.26 12.37 -12.38
N TRP A 327 7.66 13.52 -11.86
CA TRP A 327 7.47 13.89 -10.47
C TRP A 327 6.00 14.18 -10.19
N LEU A 328 5.46 13.65 -9.10
CA LEU A 328 4.13 13.97 -8.60
C LEU A 328 4.23 15.10 -7.59
N LEU A 329 4.33 16.35 -8.08
CA LEU A 329 4.47 17.54 -7.24
C LEU A 329 3.17 17.86 -6.51
N GLY A 330 3.26 18.49 -5.33
CA GLY A 330 2.08 18.88 -4.55
C GLY A 330 1.42 17.75 -3.79
N ALA A 331 2.15 16.66 -3.52
CA ALA A 331 1.65 15.50 -2.78
C ALA A 331 1.02 15.83 -1.40
N HIS A 332 1.16 17.06 -0.89
CA HIS A 332 0.58 17.55 0.36
C HIS A 332 -0.42 18.70 0.18
N GLY A 333 -0.76 19.07 -1.08
CA GLY A 333 -1.67 20.16 -1.42
C GLY A 333 -2.82 19.73 -2.33
N PRO A 334 -3.79 20.64 -2.59
CA PRO A 334 -4.94 20.36 -3.46
C PRO A 334 -4.56 20.26 -4.94
N GLU A 335 -3.32 20.60 -5.31
CA GLU A 335 -2.85 20.66 -6.70
C GLU A 335 -1.64 19.74 -6.88
N GLN A 336 -1.83 18.60 -7.57
CA GLN A 336 -0.73 17.78 -8.05
C GLN A 336 -0.34 18.21 -9.47
N ALA A 337 0.84 18.79 -9.63
CA ALA A 337 1.41 19.02 -10.94
C ALA A 337 2.32 17.84 -11.32
N LEU A 338 2.33 17.47 -12.60
CA LEU A 338 3.30 16.54 -13.15
C LEU A 338 4.45 17.33 -13.74
N GLU A 339 5.66 17.00 -13.34
CA GLU A 339 6.87 17.54 -13.94
C GLU A 339 7.72 16.41 -14.50
N SER A 340 8.11 16.52 -15.78
CA SER A 340 8.94 15.50 -16.41
C SER A 340 10.30 15.42 -15.72
N VAL A 341 10.74 14.21 -15.43
CA VAL A 341 12.09 13.95 -14.91
C VAL A 341 13.12 14.29 -16.00
N VAL A 342 14.16 15.02 -15.64
CA VAL A 342 15.22 15.37 -16.57
C VAL A 342 15.92 14.11 -17.10
N GLY A 343 16.07 14.02 -18.42
CA GLY A 343 16.63 12.84 -19.08
C GLY A 343 15.62 11.72 -19.36
N SER A 344 14.35 11.86 -18.93
CA SER A 344 13.24 11.04 -19.45
C SER A 344 13.15 11.24 -20.99
N ALA A 345 12.97 10.26 -21.84
CA ALA A 345 12.60 8.87 -21.65
C ALA A 345 13.85 7.97 -21.55
N PHE A 346 13.88 7.12 -20.55
CA PHE A 346 15.01 6.22 -20.32
C PHE A 346 14.89 4.98 -21.20
N ARG A 347 15.94 4.61 -21.90
CA ARG A 347 15.91 3.40 -22.76
C ARG A 347 15.72 2.15 -21.91
N SER A 348 14.79 1.30 -22.35
CA SER A 348 14.49 -0.01 -21.81
C SER A 348 14.71 -1.07 -22.91
N GLY A 349 14.30 -2.30 -22.67
CA GLY A 349 14.22 -3.33 -23.73
C GLY A 349 12.98 -3.16 -24.61
N SER A 350 12.85 -4.00 -25.62
CA SER A 350 11.73 -3.93 -26.55
C SER A 350 10.42 -4.41 -25.93
N SER A 351 9.33 -3.72 -26.22
CA SER A 351 7.97 -4.13 -25.84
C SER A 351 7.81 -4.33 -24.31
N VAL A 352 8.01 -3.26 -23.53
CA VAL A 352 7.85 -3.34 -22.06
C VAL A 352 6.40 -3.61 -21.69
N THR A 353 6.18 -4.68 -20.91
CA THR A 353 4.85 -5.16 -20.52
C THR A 353 4.58 -5.09 -19.03
N SER A 354 5.61 -5.00 -18.20
CA SER A 354 5.46 -4.92 -16.74
C SER A 354 6.59 -4.15 -16.09
N LEU A 355 6.28 -3.45 -15.00
CA LEU A 355 7.22 -2.74 -14.14
C LEU A 355 7.06 -3.22 -12.70
N ALA A 356 8.17 -3.43 -12.00
CA ALA A 356 8.16 -3.78 -10.58
C ALA A 356 9.29 -3.08 -9.83
N PHE A 357 9.05 -2.67 -8.59
CA PHE A 357 10.06 -2.04 -7.75
C PHE A 357 10.75 -3.06 -6.86
N GLY A 358 12.05 -2.88 -6.69
CA GLY A 358 12.88 -3.60 -5.75
C GLY A 358 13.67 -2.65 -4.84
N ALA A 359 14.57 -3.20 -4.04
CA ALA A 359 15.47 -2.44 -3.20
C ALA A 359 16.87 -3.07 -3.18
N ALA A 360 17.89 -2.21 -3.23
CA ALA A 360 19.30 -2.57 -3.05
C ALA A 360 19.99 -1.60 -2.09
N ALA A 361 21.24 -1.82 -1.73
CA ALA A 361 21.97 -0.97 -0.79
C ALA A 361 22.10 0.50 -1.25
N GLY A 362 22.07 0.74 -2.57
CA GLY A 362 22.10 2.07 -3.16
C GLY A 362 20.74 2.79 -3.23
N GLY A 363 19.65 2.16 -2.78
CA GLY A 363 18.31 2.72 -2.86
C GLY A 363 17.30 1.84 -3.60
N ARG A 364 16.31 2.47 -4.22
CA ARG A 364 15.26 1.76 -4.98
C ARG A 364 15.76 1.32 -6.34
N VAL A 365 15.21 0.21 -6.80
CA VAL A 365 15.48 -0.39 -8.10
C VAL A 365 14.17 -0.53 -8.86
N LEU A 366 14.18 -0.26 -10.17
CA LEU A 366 13.08 -0.54 -11.07
C LEU A 366 13.46 -1.69 -12.01
N TYR A 367 12.63 -2.71 -12.07
CA TYR A 367 12.72 -3.77 -13.04
C TYR A 367 11.64 -3.60 -14.11
N ALA A 368 11.98 -3.87 -15.37
CA ALA A 368 11.08 -3.80 -16.50
C ALA A 368 11.13 -5.12 -17.30
N ALA A 369 9.98 -5.79 -17.44
CA ALA A 369 9.85 -6.96 -18.29
C ALA A 369 9.73 -6.52 -19.74
N ASN A 370 10.55 -7.10 -20.60
CA ASN A 370 10.61 -6.82 -22.03
C ASN A 370 10.18 -8.09 -22.79
N ALA A 371 8.96 -8.07 -23.33
CA ALA A 371 8.36 -9.22 -24.01
C ALA A 371 8.66 -9.20 -25.52
N ASN A 372 9.89 -9.52 -25.91
CA ASN A 372 10.27 -9.59 -27.31
C ASN A 372 10.40 -11.05 -27.81
N GLY A 373 9.33 -11.82 -27.65
CA GLY A 373 9.31 -13.21 -28.13
C GLY A 373 10.44 -14.06 -27.51
N VAL A 374 11.33 -14.57 -28.37
CA VAL A 374 12.44 -15.45 -27.95
C VAL A 374 13.60 -14.70 -27.28
N ASP A 375 13.65 -13.38 -27.41
CA ASP A 375 14.71 -12.53 -26.83
C ASP A 375 14.20 -11.75 -25.62
N ALA A 376 13.28 -12.34 -24.86
CA ALA A 376 12.71 -11.71 -23.67
C ALA A 376 13.80 -11.44 -22.62
N THR A 377 13.70 -10.27 -21.98
CA THR A 377 14.66 -9.86 -20.96
C THR A 377 13.96 -9.14 -19.80
N ILE A 378 14.67 -9.03 -18.67
CA ILE A 378 14.36 -8.05 -17.64
C ILE A 378 15.45 -6.98 -17.70
N SER A 379 15.07 -5.72 -17.86
CA SER A 379 15.95 -4.57 -17.60
C SER A 379 15.90 -4.20 -16.13
N GLY A 380 17.04 -3.87 -15.53
CA GLY A 380 17.17 -3.42 -14.16
C GLY A 380 17.83 -2.04 -14.09
N PHE A 381 17.26 -1.15 -13.27
CA PHE A 381 17.72 0.23 -13.12
C PHE A 381 17.81 0.61 -11.65
N SER A 382 18.88 1.29 -11.25
CA SER A 382 18.89 2.07 -10.03
C SER A 382 18.13 3.37 -10.24
N ILE A 383 17.38 3.80 -9.23
CA ILE A 383 16.67 5.07 -9.22
C ILE A 383 17.51 6.06 -8.41
N ASP A 384 17.96 7.16 -9.05
CA ASP A 384 18.62 8.24 -8.33
C ASP A 384 17.60 8.94 -7.41
N PRO A 385 17.85 9.00 -6.11
CA PRO A 385 16.86 9.49 -5.16
C PRO A 385 16.58 11.00 -5.29
N ASN A 386 17.46 11.78 -5.88
CA ASN A 386 17.31 13.23 -5.98
C ASN A 386 16.75 13.67 -7.34
N THR A 387 17.06 12.91 -8.39
CA THR A 387 16.71 13.27 -9.77
C THR A 387 15.66 12.34 -10.40
N ALA A 388 15.34 11.21 -9.74
CA ALA A 388 14.50 10.14 -10.29
C ALA A 388 15.03 9.51 -11.59
N ALA A 389 16.24 9.85 -11.99
CA ALA A 389 16.85 9.30 -13.21
C ALA A 389 17.14 7.80 -13.06
N LEU A 390 16.94 7.08 -14.15
CA LEU A 390 17.20 5.64 -14.23
C LEU A 390 18.59 5.39 -14.79
N THR A 391 19.39 4.59 -14.07
CA THR A 391 20.70 4.12 -14.53
C THR A 391 20.71 2.61 -14.57
N SER A 392 21.08 2.01 -15.70
CA SER A 392 21.13 0.55 -15.85
C SER A 392 22.04 -0.11 -14.82
N LEU A 393 21.54 -1.16 -14.19
CA LEU A 393 22.34 -1.96 -13.26
C LEU A 393 23.33 -2.87 -14.00
N PRO A 394 24.50 -3.17 -13.42
CA PRO A 394 25.43 -4.16 -13.97
C PRO A 394 24.75 -5.54 -14.11
N GLY A 395 25.04 -6.24 -15.21
CA GLY A 395 24.47 -7.57 -15.50
C GLY A 395 23.06 -7.54 -16.12
N PHE A 396 22.50 -6.36 -16.37
CA PHE A 396 21.25 -6.20 -17.13
C PHE A 396 21.51 -5.70 -18.56
N PRO A 397 20.64 -6.03 -19.53
CA PRO A 397 19.41 -6.81 -19.38
C PRO A 397 19.67 -8.29 -19.05
N PHE A 398 18.83 -8.86 -18.18
CA PHE A 398 18.89 -10.26 -17.78
C PHE A 398 18.01 -11.09 -18.73
N ALA A 399 18.62 -12.05 -19.44
CA ALA A 399 17.94 -12.85 -20.46
C ALA A 399 17.02 -13.92 -19.86
N LEU A 400 15.84 -14.10 -20.45
CA LEU A 400 14.82 -15.09 -20.07
C LEU A 400 14.36 -15.86 -21.31
N PRO A 401 13.88 -17.11 -21.17
CA PRO A 401 13.30 -17.86 -22.28
C PRO A 401 12.03 -17.22 -22.85
N SER A 402 11.27 -16.56 -22.00
CA SER A 402 10.15 -15.66 -22.30
C SER A 402 9.86 -14.84 -21.06
N CYS A 403 9.24 -13.67 -21.20
CA CYS A 403 8.83 -12.84 -20.07
C CYS A 403 7.66 -11.96 -20.50
N ASN A 404 6.52 -12.08 -19.81
CA ASN A 404 5.39 -11.21 -20.07
C ASN A 404 5.17 -10.25 -18.89
N TYR A 405 5.15 -10.75 -17.65
CA TYR A 405 4.88 -9.97 -16.46
C TYR A 405 5.84 -10.32 -15.33
N ILE A 406 6.14 -9.35 -14.50
CA ILE A 406 6.94 -9.51 -13.28
C ILE A 406 6.21 -8.92 -12.08
N ALA A 407 6.44 -9.52 -10.93
CA ALA A 407 6.01 -8.99 -9.64
C ALA A 407 7.12 -9.19 -8.61
N THR A 408 7.29 -8.22 -7.71
CA THR A 408 8.16 -8.33 -6.55
C THR A 408 7.33 -8.47 -5.29
N ASP A 409 7.84 -9.20 -4.32
CA ASP A 409 7.24 -9.27 -3.01
C ASP A 409 7.33 -7.91 -2.29
N GLN A 410 6.45 -7.67 -1.30
CA GLN A 410 6.38 -6.40 -0.58
C GLN A 410 7.68 -6.02 0.15
N THR A 411 8.50 -7.03 0.48
CA THR A 411 9.80 -6.81 1.12
C THR A 411 10.93 -6.56 0.12
N SER A 412 10.65 -6.64 -1.19
CA SER A 412 11.65 -6.55 -2.26
C SER A 412 12.80 -7.59 -2.10
N THR A 413 12.45 -8.79 -1.64
CA THR A 413 13.40 -9.90 -1.48
C THR A 413 13.37 -10.83 -2.67
N TYR A 414 12.19 -10.99 -3.28
CA TYR A 414 11.96 -11.89 -4.39
C TYR A 414 11.33 -11.19 -5.57
N LEU A 415 11.65 -11.68 -6.77
CA LEU A 415 11.01 -11.31 -8.02
C LEU A 415 10.52 -12.59 -8.72
N TYR A 416 9.28 -12.56 -9.19
CA TYR A 416 8.69 -13.64 -9.98
C TYR A 416 8.35 -13.13 -11.36
N ALA A 417 8.58 -13.99 -12.38
CA ALA A 417 8.34 -13.66 -13.77
C ALA A 417 7.50 -14.75 -14.44
N THR A 418 6.49 -14.38 -15.21
CA THR A 418 5.76 -15.32 -16.07
C THR A 418 6.58 -15.61 -17.33
N ALA A 419 6.72 -16.89 -17.66
CA ALA A 419 7.51 -17.35 -18.79
C ALA A 419 6.80 -18.49 -19.53
N GLY A 420 5.93 -18.13 -20.49
CA GLY A 420 5.12 -19.09 -21.23
C GLY A 420 4.18 -19.87 -20.31
N THR A 421 4.43 -21.17 -20.12
CA THR A 421 3.66 -22.06 -19.25
C THR A 421 4.23 -22.18 -17.84
N ASN A 422 5.18 -21.32 -17.47
CA ASN A 422 5.90 -21.40 -16.21
C ASN A 422 5.95 -20.05 -15.47
N VAL A 423 6.22 -20.13 -14.19
CA VAL A 423 6.71 -19.03 -13.36
C VAL A 423 8.17 -19.28 -13.03
N LEU A 424 9.01 -18.27 -13.19
CA LEU A 424 10.39 -18.22 -12.77
C LEU A 424 10.47 -17.42 -11.45
N GLY A 425 11.35 -17.83 -10.55
CA GLY A 425 11.58 -17.15 -9.27
C GLY A 425 13.04 -16.76 -9.10
N TYR A 426 13.25 -15.57 -8.55
CA TYR A 426 14.58 -15.00 -8.29
C TYR A 426 14.61 -14.36 -6.91
N SER A 427 15.73 -14.49 -6.21
CA SER A 427 16.05 -13.58 -5.10
C SER A 427 16.72 -12.32 -5.65
N ILE A 428 16.44 -11.18 -4.99
CA ILE A 428 17.06 -9.89 -5.31
C ILE A 428 18.27 -9.71 -4.38
N ASP A 429 19.47 -9.62 -4.96
CA ASP A 429 20.67 -9.30 -4.20
C ASP A 429 20.53 -7.90 -3.59
N ARG A 430 20.58 -7.83 -2.27
CA ARG A 430 20.36 -6.59 -1.51
C ARG A 430 21.47 -5.55 -1.68
N GLN A 431 22.64 -5.93 -2.22
CA GLN A 431 23.75 -4.99 -2.45
C GLN A 431 23.70 -4.41 -3.87
N THR A 432 23.40 -5.25 -4.86
CA THR A 432 23.57 -4.91 -6.28
C THR A 432 22.26 -4.77 -7.04
N GLY A 433 21.15 -5.32 -6.52
CA GLY A 433 19.89 -5.46 -7.26
C GLY A 433 19.92 -6.57 -8.31
N ALA A 434 20.95 -7.40 -8.34
CA ALA A 434 21.04 -8.53 -9.28
C ALA A 434 20.02 -9.62 -8.97
N LEU A 435 19.55 -10.31 -10.02
CA LEU A 435 18.60 -11.41 -9.92
C LEU A 435 19.35 -12.75 -9.84
N ILE A 436 19.10 -13.52 -8.79
CA ILE A 436 19.71 -14.83 -8.55
C ILE A 436 18.58 -15.88 -8.61
N PRO A 437 18.65 -16.88 -9.50
CA PRO A 437 17.62 -17.90 -9.61
C PRO A 437 17.37 -18.63 -8.30
N LEU A 438 16.10 -18.82 -7.93
CA LEU A 438 15.71 -19.61 -6.79
C LEU A 438 15.70 -21.11 -7.10
N PRO A 439 16.04 -21.97 -6.15
CA PRO A 439 15.86 -23.41 -6.27
C PRO A 439 14.37 -23.77 -6.41
N GLY A 440 14.05 -24.86 -7.08
CA GLY A 440 12.66 -25.30 -7.27
C GLY A 440 11.91 -24.62 -8.43
N PHE A 441 12.51 -23.66 -9.12
CA PHE A 441 11.96 -23.05 -10.33
C PHE A 441 12.61 -23.63 -11.60
N PRO A 442 11.88 -23.63 -12.73
CA PRO A 442 10.54 -23.08 -12.98
C PRO A 442 9.40 -23.89 -12.35
N VAL A 443 8.33 -23.19 -11.93
CA VAL A 443 7.07 -23.80 -11.49
C VAL A 443 6.07 -23.80 -12.65
N ALA A 444 5.55 -24.97 -13.00
CA ALA A 444 4.59 -25.09 -14.10
C ALA A 444 3.21 -24.57 -13.72
N VAL A 445 2.61 -23.76 -14.60
CA VAL A 445 1.26 -23.20 -14.45
C VAL A 445 0.28 -23.67 -15.55
N GLY A 446 0.69 -24.62 -16.36
CA GLY A 446 -0.16 -25.42 -17.27
C GLY A 446 -0.57 -24.75 -18.57
N ALA A 447 -0.68 -23.43 -18.66
CA ALA A 447 -1.00 -22.68 -19.87
C ALA A 447 -0.36 -21.29 -19.81
N ASN A 448 -0.51 -20.50 -20.88
CA ASN A 448 0.16 -19.19 -20.97
C ASN A 448 -0.19 -18.28 -19.78
N ALA A 449 0.83 -18.03 -18.95
CA ALA A 449 0.77 -17.07 -17.87
C ALA A 449 0.86 -15.65 -18.45
N ASP A 450 -0.19 -14.88 -18.36
CA ASP A 450 -0.31 -13.55 -18.95
C ASP A 450 -0.43 -12.40 -17.95
N SER A 451 -0.47 -12.72 -16.65
CA SER A 451 -0.34 -11.75 -15.56
C SER A 451 0.11 -12.46 -14.28
N ILE A 452 0.76 -11.72 -13.37
CA ILE A 452 1.19 -12.20 -12.07
C ILE A 452 1.02 -11.10 -11.04
N GLY A 453 0.55 -11.44 -9.85
CA GLY A 453 0.41 -10.51 -8.74
C GLY A 453 0.66 -11.20 -7.41
N ILE A 454 1.16 -10.45 -6.44
CA ILE A 454 1.33 -10.87 -5.06
C ILE A 454 0.35 -10.08 -4.20
N ASP A 455 -0.33 -10.75 -3.29
CA ASP A 455 -1.27 -10.10 -2.39
C ASP A 455 -0.57 -9.11 -1.44
N PRO A 456 -1.29 -8.09 -0.91
CA PRO A 456 -0.68 -7.10 -0.02
C PRO A 456 -0.13 -7.68 1.29
N THR A 457 -0.51 -8.91 1.66
CA THR A 457 -0.01 -9.59 2.87
C THR A 457 1.30 -10.31 2.65
N ASN A 458 1.72 -10.46 1.39
CA ASN A 458 2.90 -11.23 0.99
C ASN A 458 2.79 -12.73 1.30
N GLN A 459 1.57 -13.25 1.36
CA GLN A 459 1.29 -14.67 1.66
C GLN A 459 0.90 -15.44 0.40
N PHE A 460 0.34 -14.75 -0.60
CA PHE A 460 -0.23 -15.40 -1.77
C PHE A 460 0.29 -14.78 -3.07
N LEU A 461 0.55 -15.65 -4.03
CA LEU A 461 0.89 -15.26 -5.39
C LEU A 461 -0.16 -15.84 -6.35
N TYR A 462 -0.66 -15.01 -7.24
CA TYR A 462 -1.65 -15.37 -8.24
C TYR A 462 -1.11 -15.20 -9.64
N VAL A 463 -1.25 -16.24 -10.46
CA VAL A 463 -0.87 -16.25 -11.85
C VAL A 463 -2.13 -16.40 -12.69
N ARG A 464 -2.35 -15.44 -13.53
CA ARG A 464 -3.50 -15.47 -14.41
C ARG A 464 -3.18 -16.20 -15.72
N ASN A 465 -4.16 -16.98 -16.16
CA ASN A 465 -4.17 -17.68 -17.44
C ASN A 465 -5.40 -17.24 -18.23
N GLY A 466 -5.25 -16.19 -19.05
CA GLY A 466 -6.37 -15.61 -19.78
C GLY A 466 -6.99 -16.52 -20.81
N SER A 467 -6.19 -17.33 -21.48
CA SER A 467 -6.70 -18.27 -22.49
C SER A 467 -7.58 -19.37 -21.88
N ALA A 468 -7.26 -19.80 -20.66
CA ALA A 468 -8.08 -20.76 -19.90
C ALA A 468 -9.20 -20.10 -19.08
N GLY A 469 -9.15 -18.78 -18.86
CA GLY A 469 -10.09 -18.08 -18.00
C GLY A 469 -9.94 -18.45 -16.54
N THR A 470 -8.71 -18.69 -16.07
CA THR A 470 -8.42 -19.15 -14.72
C THR A 470 -7.32 -18.31 -14.06
N VAL A 471 -7.29 -18.32 -12.75
CA VAL A 471 -6.18 -17.85 -11.92
C VAL A 471 -5.63 -19.03 -11.11
N ILE A 472 -4.33 -19.21 -11.16
CA ILE A 472 -3.62 -20.23 -10.37
C ILE A 472 -3.06 -19.54 -9.14
N GLY A 473 -3.45 -20.02 -7.96
CA GLY A 473 -2.99 -19.49 -6.69
C GLY A 473 -1.89 -20.35 -6.06
N PHE A 474 -0.94 -19.68 -5.44
CA PHE A 474 0.15 -20.27 -4.67
C PHE A 474 0.27 -19.61 -3.31
N GLU A 475 0.55 -20.41 -2.28
CA GLU A 475 1.11 -19.91 -1.03
C GLU A 475 2.57 -19.51 -1.27
N LEU A 476 2.94 -18.33 -0.79
CA LEU A 476 4.29 -17.78 -0.89
C LEU A 476 5.01 -17.94 0.45
N ASN A 477 6.08 -18.70 0.46
CA ASN A 477 6.96 -18.78 1.62
C ASN A 477 7.86 -17.54 1.66
N ALA A 478 7.55 -16.60 2.54
CA ALA A 478 8.28 -15.33 2.67
C ALA A 478 9.76 -15.49 3.08
N ALA A 479 10.17 -16.65 3.63
CA ALA A 479 11.55 -16.88 4.03
C ALA A 479 12.42 -17.50 2.91
N THR A 480 11.80 -18.28 2.01
CA THR A 480 12.53 -19.04 0.96
C THR A 480 12.18 -18.58 -0.46
N GLY A 481 11.07 -17.89 -0.64
CA GLY A 481 10.54 -17.55 -1.97
C GLY A 481 9.87 -18.72 -2.69
N GLU A 482 9.71 -19.87 -2.04
CA GLU A 482 9.10 -21.07 -2.62
C GLU A 482 7.59 -20.88 -2.81
N LEU A 483 7.05 -21.44 -3.89
CA LEU A 483 5.63 -21.42 -4.22
C LEU A 483 5.02 -22.80 -4.04
N THR A 484 3.98 -22.88 -3.19
CA THR A 484 3.19 -24.11 -2.98
C THR A 484 1.79 -23.92 -3.58
N PRO A 485 1.30 -24.80 -4.47
CA PRO A 485 -0.04 -24.67 -5.04
C PRO A 485 -1.13 -24.63 -3.97
N MET A 486 -2.05 -23.69 -4.07
CA MET A 486 -3.21 -23.58 -3.16
C MET A 486 -4.21 -24.70 -3.39
N PRO A 487 -4.86 -25.20 -2.33
CA PRO A 487 -6.01 -26.08 -2.45
C PRO A 487 -7.15 -25.42 -3.27
N GLY A 488 -7.73 -26.16 -4.19
CA GLY A 488 -8.83 -25.66 -5.04
C GLY A 488 -8.40 -24.84 -6.25
N SER A 489 -7.12 -24.50 -6.38
CA SER A 489 -6.54 -23.89 -7.59
C SER A 489 -6.55 -24.93 -8.75
N PRO A 490 -6.81 -24.48 -10.01
CA PRO A 490 -7.05 -23.13 -10.50
C PRO A 490 -8.49 -22.62 -10.25
N PHE A 491 -8.64 -21.32 -10.02
CA PHE A 491 -9.93 -20.65 -9.83
C PHE A 491 -10.46 -20.09 -11.14
N ALA A 492 -11.75 -20.31 -11.47
CA ALA A 492 -12.38 -19.76 -12.66
C ALA A 492 -12.64 -18.23 -12.49
N VAL A 493 -12.15 -17.40 -13.43
CA VAL A 493 -12.25 -15.93 -13.32
C VAL A 493 -12.85 -15.25 -14.56
N GLY A 494 -13.22 -16.02 -15.58
CA GLY A 494 -13.76 -15.51 -16.84
C GLY A 494 -12.73 -15.57 -17.98
N LYS A 495 -13.24 -15.67 -19.21
CA LYS A 495 -12.39 -15.81 -20.39
C LYS A 495 -11.80 -14.48 -20.83
N SER A 496 -10.60 -14.53 -21.40
CA SER A 496 -9.88 -13.38 -21.96
C SER A 496 -9.75 -12.19 -21.00
N ALA A 497 -9.62 -12.46 -19.70
CA ALA A 497 -9.24 -11.42 -18.76
C ALA A 497 -7.80 -10.98 -19.04
N ASP A 498 -7.48 -9.69 -18.95
CA ASP A 498 -6.12 -9.18 -19.20
C ASP A 498 -5.44 -8.73 -17.91
N PHE A 499 -6.19 -8.53 -16.83
CA PHE A 499 -5.66 -8.09 -15.55
C PHE A 499 -6.40 -8.72 -14.37
N PHE A 500 -5.64 -9.09 -13.33
CA PHE A 500 -6.13 -9.56 -12.04
C PHE A 500 -5.40 -8.78 -10.95
N ALA A 501 -6.13 -8.15 -10.05
CA ALA A 501 -5.55 -7.44 -8.93
C ALA A 501 -6.21 -7.86 -7.61
N THR A 502 -5.39 -8.10 -6.61
CA THR A 502 -5.78 -8.26 -5.20
C THR A 502 -5.69 -6.91 -4.49
N PHE A 503 -6.63 -6.63 -3.59
CA PHE A 503 -6.73 -5.35 -2.90
C PHE A 503 -6.74 -5.52 -1.40
#